data_ff457ca17f4c6ac17d3c5c10ecafeb5e
#
_entry.id   ff457ca17f4c6ac17d3c5c10ecafeb5e
#
_cell.length_a   1.000
_cell.length_b   1.000
_cell.length_c   1.000
_cell.angle_alpha   90.00
_cell.angle_beta   90.00
_cell.angle_gamma   90.00
#
_symmetry.space_group_name_H-M   'P 1'
#
loop_
_entity.id
_entity.type
_entity.pdbx_description
1 polymer ?
#
loop_
_entity_poly.entity_id
_entity_poly.type
_entity_poly.pdbx_seq_one_letter_code
_entity_poly.pdbx_strand_id
1 'polypeptide(L)'
;SRAAAAWTYRNAEDFGGNPERISVSGHSAGGHLTGMLLSTDWGKNYGLPPNLIKGFLPVSGLFDLKPFPFSWLQPKLLLTSEQVLRNSPVFLKPVYTPHVMVAVGADESHEFQRQSKNYTIFLQKHGVPAEYLSMPGKNHFNIIHDFLGDGGPLCKKIIEWK
;
A
#
# COMPACT_ATOMS: atom_id res chain seq x y z
N SER A 1 -4.55 -11.25 2.71
CA SER A 1 -4.85 -10.15 1.79
C SER A 1 -4.85 -10.57 0.32
N ARG A 2 -3.83 -11.34 -0.19
CA ARG A 2 -3.80 -11.75 -1.61
C ARG A 2 -5.02 -12.57 -2.02
N ALA A 3 -5.38 -13.60 -1.26
CA ALA A 3 -6.57 -14.40 -1.52
C ALA A 3 -7.85 -13.57 -1.48
N ALA A 4 -7.96 -12.60 -0.56
CA ALA A 4 -9.09 -11.69 -0.50
C ALA A 4 -9.20 -10.82 -1.77
N ALA A 5 -8.09 -10.24 -2.24
CA ALA A 5 -8.09 -9.46 -3.49
C ALA A 5 -8.48 -10.30 -4.71
N ALA A 6 -7.98 -11.54 -4.79
CA ALA A 6 -8.35 -12.48 -5.85
C ALA A 6 -9.83 -12.86 -5.79
N TRP A 7 -10.37 -13.08 -4.60
CA TRP A 7 -11.79 -13.35 -4.38
C TRP A 7 -12.65 -12.16 -4.79
N THR A 8 -12.27 -10.95 -4.35
CA THR A 8 -12.99 -9.71 -4.71
C THR A 8 -13.07 -9.54 -6.22
N TYR A 9 -11.96 -9.76 -6.94
CA TYR A 9 -11.95 -9.66 -8.40
C TYR A 9 -12.93 -10.64 -9.05
N ARG A 10 -12.98 -11.90 -8.57
CA ARG A 10 -13.82 -12.95 -9.15
C ARG A 10 -15.30 -12.77 -8.85
N ASN A 11 -15.65 -12.10 -7.77
CA ASN A 11 -17.02 -12.01 -7.26
C ASN A 11 -17.53 -10.56 -7.21
N ALA A 12 -16.80 -9.58 -7.75
CA ALA A 12 -17.17 -8.17 -7.65
C ALA A 12 -18.59 -7.89 -8.16
N GLU A 13 -18.98 -8.50 -9.26
CA GLU A 13 -20.29 -8.32 -9.89
C GLU A 13 -21.44 -8.82 -9.02
N ASP A 14 -21.24 -9.85 -8.19
CA ASP A 14 -22.26 -10.44 -7.32
C ASP A 14 -22.77 -9.44 -6.25
N PHE A 15 -21.97 -8.43 -5.92
CA PHE A 15 -22.35 -7.36 -4.98
C PHE A 15 -22.35 -5.96 -5.60
N GLY A 16 -22.51 -5.89 -6.94
CA GLY A 16 -22.66 -4.63 -7.68
C GLY A 16 -21.35 -3.87 -7.91
N GLY A 17 -20.20 -4.51 -7.67
CA GLY A 17 -18.88 -3.95 -7.96
C GLY A 17 -18.47 -4.15 -9.43
N ASN A 18 -17.43 -3.43 -9.85
CA ASN A 18 -16.83 -3.59 -11.15
C ASN A 18 -15.41 -4.16 -11.00
N PRO A 19 -15.11 -5.38 -11.47
CA PRO A 19 -13.78 -5.98 -11.36
C PRO A 19 -12.68 -5.17 -12.08
N GLU A 20 -13.05 -4.36 -13.08
CA GLU A 20 -12.10 -3.48 -13.77
C GLU A 20 -11.84 -2.14 -13.05
N ARG A 21 -12.41 -1.95 -11.85
CA ARG A 21 -12.27 -0.72 -11.06
C ARG A 21 -11.88 -0.98 -9.60
N ILE A 22 -11.10 -2.00 -9.35
CA ILE A 22 -10.64 -2.35 -8.00
C ILE A 22 -9.45 -1.45 -7.62
N SER A 23 -9.58 -0.77 -6.49
CA SER A 23 -8.48 -0.07 -5.83
C SER A 23 -8.28 -0.61 -4.42
N VAL A 24 -7.07 -0.51 -3.89
CA VAL A 24 -6.76 -0.98 -2.54
C VAL A 24 -6.11 0.13 -1.73
N SER A 25 -6.54 0.25 -0.50
CA SER A 25 -5.94 1.15 0.48
C SER A 25 -5.76 0.45 1.82
N GLY A 26 -4.87 0.98 2.62
CA GLY A 26 -4.65 0.50 3.98
C GLY A 26 -3.74 1.43 4.76
N HIS A 27 -3.97 1.49 6.06
CA HIS A 27 -3.23 2.35 6.98
C HIS A 27 -2.26 1.52 7.83
N SER A 28 -1.07 2.05 8.10
CA SER A 28 -0.07 1.43 8.99
C SER A 28 0.34 0.03 8.51
N ALA A 29 0.04 -1.02 9.27
CA ALA A 29 0.20 -2.41 8.81
C ALA A 29 -0.63 -2.72 7.55
N GLY A 30 -1.80 -2.08 7.38
CA GLY A 30 -2.58 -2.13 6.14
C GLY A 30 -1.88 -1.45 4.98
N GLY A 31 -1.13 -0.36 5.21
CA GLY A 31 -0.28 0.28 4.23
C GLY A 31 0.86 -0.63 3.76
N HIS A 32 1.47 -1.38 4.70
CA HIS A 32 2.42 -2.46 4.37
C HIS A 32 1.77 -3.52 3.47
N LEU A 33 0.59 -4.03 3.85
CA LEU A 33 -0.13 -5.02 3.04
C LEU A 33 -0.48 -4.50 1.64
N THR A 34 -0.84 -3.22 1.52
CA THR A 34 -1.08 -2.55 0.23
C THR A 34 0.19 -2.58 -0.63
N GLY A 35 1.35 -2.26 -0.06
CA GLY A 35 2.64 -2.37 -0.75
C GLY A 35 2.99 -3.80 -1.17
N MET A 36 2.69 -4.79 -0.34
CA MET A 36 2.89 -6.22 -0.66
C MET A 36 1.97 -6.70 -1.79
N LEU A 37 0.75 -6.18 -1.88
CA LEU A 37 -0.18 -6.50 -2.98
C LEU A 37 0.32 -5.94 -4.32
N LEU A 38 0.92 -4.75 -4.33
CA LEU A 38 1.51 -4.13 -5.53
C LEU A 38 2.62 -4.98 -6.14
N SER A 39 3.39 -5.69 -5.32
CA SER A 39 4.48 -6.56 -5.76
C SER A 39 4.03 -7.99 -6.08
N THR A 40 2.73 -8.25 -6.11
CA THR A 40 2.20 -9.59 -6.35
C THR A 40 2.07 -9.87 -7.84
N ASP A 41 2.67 -10.96 -8.30
CA ASP A 41 2.44 -11.49 -9.64
C ASP A 41 1.10 -12.25 -9.67
N TRP A 42 0.06 -11.55 -10.06
CA TRP A 42 -1.30 -12.08 -10.10
C TRP A 42 -1.48 -13.16 -11.16
N GLY A 43 -0.78 -13.04 -12.29
CA GLY A 43 -0.82 -14.03 -13.36
C GLY A 43 -0.22 -15.36 -12.90
N LYS A 44 1.01 -15.32 -12.40
CA LYS A 44 1.74 -16.52 -11.98
C LYS A 44 1.12 -17.18 -10.74
N ASN A 45 0.69 -16.39 -9.76
CA ASN A 45 0.29 -16.92 -8.45
C ASN A 45 -1.20 -17.29 -8.38
N TYR A 46 -2.06 -16.66 -9.21
CA TYR A 46 -3.52 -16.77 -9.09
C TYR A 46 -4.23 -17.01 -10.43
N GLY A 47 -3.52 -16.99 -11.56
CA GLY A 47 -4.12 -17.10 -12.91
C GLY A 47 -5.06 -15.92 -13.23
N LEU A 48 -4.76 -14.73 -12.70
CA LEU A 48 -5.58 -13.52 -12.84
C LEU A 48 -4.85 -12.45 -13.65
N PRO A 49 -5.58 -11.46 -14.21
CA PRO A 49 -4.94 -10.34 -14.92
C PRO A 49 -3.87 -9.67 -14.04
N PRO A 50 -2.68 -9.37 -14.57
CA PRO A 50 -1.61 -8.76 -13.79
C PRO A 50 -2.00 -7.40 -13.21
N ASN A 51 -2.90 -6.68 -13.89
CA ASN A 51 -3.40 -5.35 -13.54
C ASN A 51 -4.79 -5.36 -12.89
N LEU A 52 -5.16 -6.42 -12.19
CA LEU A 52 -6.48 -6.52 -11.56
C LEU A 52 -6.76 -5.41 -10.55
N ILE A 53 -5.74 -4.86 -9.90
CA ILE A 53 -5.87 -3.69 -9.01
C ILE A 53 -5.37 -2.46 -9.76
N LYS A 54 -6.24 -1.47 -9.95
CA LYS A 54 -5.96 -0.29 -10.77
C LYS A 54 -5.30 0.84 -9.97
N GLY A 55 -5.55 0.90 -8.65
CA GLY A 55 -5.02 1.93 -7.79
C GLY A 55 -4.58 1.43 -6.42
N PHE A 56 -3.50 2.00 -5.91
CA PHE A 56 -2.94 1.68 -4.59
C PHE A 56 -2.74 2.96 -3.78
N LEU A 57 -3.35 3.01 -2.60
CA LEU A 57 -3.19 4.10 -1.64
C LEU A 57 -2.69 3.56 -0.29
N PRO A 58 -1.41 3.19 -0.16
CA PRO A 58 -0.83 2.92 1.14
C PRO A 58 -0.69 4.20 1.96
N VAL A 59 -1.25 4.21 3.17
CA VAL A 59 -1.23 5.34 4.10
C VAL A 59 -0.36 4.99 5.29
N SER A 60 0.66 5.79 5.56
CA SER A 60 1.58 5.61 6.70
C SER A 60 2.11 4.17 6.80
N GLY A 61 2.49 3.61 5.65
CA GLY A 61 2.86 2.20 5.53
C GLY A 61 4.27 1.90 6.01
N LEU A 62 4.53 0.60 6.22
CA LEU A 62 5.82 0.06 6.63
C LEU A 62 6.43 -0.65 5.42
N PHE A 63 7.33 0.04 4.70
CA PHE A 63 7.85 -0.45 3.43
C PHE A 63 9.25 -1.06 3.53
N ASP A 64 9.97 -0.76 4.62
CA ASP A 64 11.29 -1.31 4.96
C ASP A 64 11.22 -1.88 6.38
N LEU A 65 11.28 -3.19 6.52
CA LEU A 65 11.23 -3.86 7.82
C LEU A 65 12.60 -4.00 8.50
N LYS A 66 13.70 -3.52 7.90
CA LYS A 66 15.04 -3.61 8.49
C LYS A 66 15.17 -3.00 9.89
N PRO A 67 14.46 -1.91 10.26
CA PRO A 67 14.52 -1.39 11.63
C PRO A 67 13.82 -2.28 12.67
N PHE A 68 12.87 -3.12 12.27
CA PHE A 68 12.00 -3.86 13.20
C PHE A 68 12.73 -4.88 14.08
N PRO A 69 13.74 -5.63 13.61
CA PRO A 69 14.52 -6.52 14.48
C PRO A 69 15.20 -5.80 15.66
N PHE A 70 15.38 -4.49 15.58
CA PHE A 70 16.00 -3.67 16.61
C PHE A 70 14.97 -2.89 17.44
N SER A 71 13.67 -3.13 17.23
CA SER A 71 12.58 -2.46 17.93
C SER A 71 12.02 -3.32 19.06
N TRP A 72 11.22 -2.69 19.93
CA TRP A 72 10.49 -3.36 21.01
C TRP A 72 9.46 -4.39 20.52
N LEU A 73 9.14 -4.40 19.22
CA LEU A 73 8.23 -5.36 18.59
C LEU A 73 8.90 -6.70 18.30
N GLN A 74 10.22 -6.75 18.18
CA GLN A 74 10.93 -7.96 17.78
C GLN A 74 10.64 -9.20 18.62
N PRO A 75 10.51 -9.12 19.97
CA PRO A 75 10.16 -10.29 20.78
C PRO A 75 8.81 -10.94 20.43
N LYS A 76 7.90 -10.17 19.80
CA LYS A 76 6.60 -10.66 19.33
C LYS A 76 6.60 -11.05 17.87
N LEU A 77 7.34 -10.32 17.03
CA LEU A 77 7.37 -10.54 15.58
C LEU A 77 8.33 -11.67 15.19
N LEU A 78 9.40 -11.87 15.94
CA LEU A 78 10.43 -12.90 15.72
C LEU A 78 10.94 -12.90 14.26
N LEU A 79 11.12 -11.71 13.69
CA LEU A 79 11.54 -11.53 12.31
C LEU A 79 12.97 -12.05 12.09
N THR A 80 13.12 -12.95 11.15
CA THR A 80 14.44 -13.34 10.62
C THR A 80 14.88 -12.37 9.52
N SER A 81 16.17 -12.34 9.23
CA SER A 81 16.72 -11.53 8.13
C SER A 81 16.06 -11.85 6.78
N GLU A 82 15.79 -13.12 6.52
CA GLU A 82 15.07 -13.56 5.31
C GLU A 82 13.65 -13.01 5.27
N GLN A 83 12.92 -13.10 6.38
CA GLN A 83 11.55 -12.55 6.47
C GLN A 83 11.53 -11.03 6.29
N VAL A 84 12.51 -10.32 6.83
CA VAL A 84 12.65 -8.86 6.64
C VAL A 84 12.79 -8.54 5.15
N LEU A 85 13.68 -9.22 4.42
CA LEU A 85 13.87 -8.96 2.99
C LEU A 85 12.64 -9.36 2.17
N ARG A 86 12.09 -10.54 2.43
CA ARG A 86 10.93 -11.08 1.70
C ARG A 86 9.65 -10.28 1.92
N ASN A 87 9.50 -9.63 3.07
CA ASN A 87 8.29 -8.91 3.44
C ASN A 87 8.46 -7.38 3.45
N SER A 88 9.54 -6.85 2.90
CA SER A 88 9.70 -5.40 2.75
C SER A 88 9.37 -4.96 1.32
N PRO A 89 8.25 -4.26 1.09
CA PRO A 89 7.84 -3.80 -0.25
C PRO A 89 8.94 -3.07 -1.03
N VAL A 90 9.81 -2.33 -0.35
CA VAL A 90 10.92 -1.58 -0.97
C VAL A 90 11.98 -2.47 -1.65
N PHE A 91 11.99 -3.77 -1.40
CA PHE A 91 12.89 -4.73 -2.06
C PHE A 91 12.19 -5.58 -3.11
N LEU A 92 10.90 -5.38 -3.34
CA LEU A 92 10.08 -6.20 -4.22
C LEU A 92 9.67 -5.39 -5.45
N LYS A 93 10.28 -5.69 -6.59
CA LYS A 93 9.99 -4.99 -7.85
C LYS A 93 8.50 -5.15 -8.22
N PRO A 94 7.81 -4.04 -8.53
CA PRO A 94 6.46 -4.11 -9.09
C PRO A 94 6.44 -4.86 -10.43
N VAL A 95 5.36 -5.62 -10.68
CA VAL A 95 5.20 -6.39 -11.92
C VAL A 95 4.38 -5.66 -12.97
N TYR A 96 3.73 -4.56 -12.61
CA TYR A 96 2.98 -3.66 -13.50
C TYR A 96 2.95 -2.23 -12.93
N THR A 97 2.35 -1.31 -13.68
CA THR A 97 2.40 0.13 -13.40
C THR A 97 1.01 0.73 -13.14
N PRO A 98 0.38 0.47 -11.97
CA PRO A 98 -0.91 1.05 -11.61
C PRO A 98 -0.76 2.50 -11.14
N HIS A 99 -1.89 3.16 -10.85
CA HIS A 99 -1.87 4.41 -10.09
C HIS A 99 -1.46 4.14 -8.64
N VAL A 100 -0.46 4.86 -8.14
CA VAL A 100 0.00 4.74 -6.75
C VAL A 100 0.12 6.12 -6.11
N MET A 101 -0.47 6.29 -4.94
CA MET A 101 -0.25 7.45 -4.09
C MET A 101 0.16 6.98 -2.70
N VAL A 102 1.36 7.31 -2.28
CA VAL A 102 1.89 6.98 -0.95
C VAL A 102 1.64 8.17 -0.03
N ALA A 103 0.66 8.05 0.87
CA ALA A 103 0.29 9.10 1.79
C ALA A 103 0.92 8.90 3.18
N VAL A 104 1.25 10.00 3.85
CA VAL A 104 1.77 10.02 5.23
C VAL A 104 1.43 11.35 5.91
N GLY A 105 1.18 11.33 7.22
CA GLY A 105 1.00 12.53 8.00
C GLY A 105 2.31 13.32 8.17
N ALA A 106 2.25 14.63 8.00
CA ALA A 106 3.43 15.48 8.17
C ALA A 106 3.90 15.56 9.63
N ASP A 107 3.01 15.26 10.59
CA ASP A 107 3.30 15.24 12.02
C ASP A 107 3.60 13.82 12.54
N GLU A 108 3.83 12.86 11.64
CA GLU A 108 4.31 11.52 11.99
C GLU A 108 5.81 11.51 12.26
N SER A 109 6.29 10.41 12.85
CA SER A 109 7.73 10.24 13.08
C SER A 109 8.54 10.34 11.79
N HIS A 110 9.77 10.79 11.89
CA HIS A 110 10.70 10.86 10.76
C HIS A 110 10.83 9.53 10.01
N GLU A 111 10.69 8.41 10.71
CA GLU A 111 10.81 7.08 10.11
C GLU A 111 9.62 6.76 9.18
N PHE A 112 8.37 7.07 9.55
CA PHE A 112 7.22 6.91 8.66
C PHE A 112 7.34 7.81 7.41
N GLN A 113 7.76 9.06 7.60
CA GLN A 113 7.98 9.99 6.48
C GLN A 113 9.11 9.49 5.57
N ARG A 114 10.23 9.05 6.14
CA ARG A 114 11.38 8.50 5.40
C ARG A 114 10.98 7.28 4.57
N GLN A 115 10.30 6.33 5.18
CA GLN A 115 9.86 5.11 4.49
C GLN A 115 8.90 5.40 3.35
N SER A 116 7.90 6.27 3.58
CA SER A 116 6.92 6.66 2.56
C SER A 116 7.61 7.35 1.37
N LYS A 117 8.50 8.30 1.63
CA LYS A 117 9.27 8.99 0.60
C LYS A 117 10.18 8.04 -0.18
N ASN A 118 10.93 7.18 0.52
CA ASN A 118 11.85 6.24 -0.11
C ASN A 118 11.11 5.19 -0.95
N TYR A 119 9.95 4.73 -0.49
CA TYR A 119 9.12 3.79 -1.26
C TYR A 119 8.57 4.44 -2.53
N THR A 120 8.11 5.70 -2.46
CA THR A 120 7.71 6.44 -3.66
C THR A 120 8.84 6.53 -4.68
N ILE A 121 10.05 6.92 -4.23
CA ILE A 121 11.23 7.00 -5.11
C ILE A 121 11.57 5.62 -5.69
N PHE A 122 11.49 4.56 -4.89
CA PHE A 122 11.72 3.19 -5.37
C PHE A 122 10.73 2.82 -6.49
N LEU A 123 9.44 3.09 -6.31
CA LEU A 123 8.41 2.83 -7.31
C LEU A 123 8.66 3.61 -8.61
N GLN A 124 8.97 4.90 -8.50
CA GLN A 124 9.30 5.76 -9.66
C GLN A 124 10.51 5.25 -10.45
N LYS A 125 11.56 4.81 -9.76
CA LYS A 125 12.74 4.19 -10.38
C LYS A 125 12.42 2.90 -11.14
N HIS A 126 11.31 2.25 -10.81
CA HIS A 126 10.83 1.04 -11.49
C HIS A 126 9.69 1.33 -12.49
N GLY A 127 9.50 2.60 -12.87
CA GLY A 127 8.55 3.01 -13.91
C GLY A 127 7.10 3.12 -13.43
N VAL A 128 6.82 3.00 -12.13
CA VAL A 128 5.48 3.21 -11.58
C VAL A 128 5.26 4.71 -11.38
N PRO A 129 4.16 5.32 -11.92
CA PRO A 129 3.83 6.73 -11.70
C PRO A 129 3.30 6.94 -10.27
N ALA A 130 4.21 6.85 -9.29
CA ALA A 130 3.87 6.99 -7.88
C ALA A 130 3.95 8.45 -7.43
N GLU A 131 2.95 8.90 -6.67
CA GLU A 131 2.90 10.22 -6.04
C GLU A 131 3.18 10.10 -4.54
N TYR A 132 3.90 11.07 -3.98
CA TYR A 132 4.10 11.22 -2.54
C TYR A 132 3.18 12.31 -2.01
N LEU A 133 2.34 11.99 -1.03
CA LEU A 133 1.43 12.92 -0.38
C LEU A 133 1.78 13.06 1.11
N SER A 134 2.37 14.21 1.48
CA SER A 134 2.53 14.60 2.89
C SER A 134 1.33 15.45 3.31
N MET A 135 0.66 15.05 4.39
CA MET A 135 -0.59 15.68 4.85
C MET A 135 -0.34 16.55 6.08
N PRO A 136 -0.33 17.89 5.95
CA PRO A 136 -0.09 18.81 7.06
C PRO A 136 -1.12 18.65 8.18
N GLY A 137 -0.69 18.72 9.45
CA GLY A 137 -1.56 18.60 10.63
C GLY A 137 -2.07 17.17 10.88
N LYS A 138 -1.57 16.19 10.14
CA LYS A 138 -1.94 14.79 10.32
C LYS A 138 -0.81 14.00 10.97
N ASN A 139 -1.17 13.29 12.02
CA ASN A 139 -0.33 12.28 12.68
C ASN A 139 -0.82 10.87 12.34
N HIS A 140 -0.13 9.86 12.86
CA HIS A 140 -0.41 8.45 12.57
C HIS A 140 -1.85 8.01 12.89
N PHE A 141 -2.53 8.68 13.82
CA PHE A 141 -3.86 8.27 14.27
C PHE A 141 -4.98 9.06 13.58
N ASN A 142 -4.80 10.36 13.38
CA ASN A 142 -5.87 11.20 12.82
C ASN A 142 -5.89 11.22 11.29
N ILE A 143 -4.85 10.74 10.61
CA ILE A 143 -4.80 10.68 9.14
C ILE A 143 -5.92 9.81 8.56
N ILE A 144 -6.36 8.76 9.27
CA ILE A 144 -7.44 7.88 8.82
C ILE A 144 -8.79 8.58 8.75
N HIS A 145 -8.96 9.71 9.46
CA HIS A 145 -10.19 10.49 9.40
C HIS A 145 -10.44 11.09 8.01
N ASP A 146 -9.41 11.17 7.15
CA ASP A 146 -9.54 11.65 5.78
C ASP A 146 -10.20 10.61 4.83
N PHE A 147 -10.53 9.42 5.35
CA PHE A 147 -11.44 8.48 4.72
C PHE A 147 -12.90 8.67 5.17
N LEU A 148 -13.19 9.53 6.16
CA LEU A 148 -14.55 9.74 6.67
C LEU A 148 -15.31 10.74 5.80
N GLY A 149 -16.57 10.41 5.54
CA GLY A 149 -17.50 11.25 4.80
C GLY A 149 -17.24 11.32 3.29
N ASP A 150 -18.17 11.92 2.56
CA ASP A 150 -18.20 11.96 1.08
C ASP A 150 -17.12 12.86 0.46
N GLY A 151 -16.23 13.43 1.25
CA GLY A 151 -15.30 14.45 0.80
C GLY A 151 -13.89 14.34 1.35
N GLY A 152 -13.56 13.29 2.07
CA GLY A 152 -12.21 13.09 2.59
C GLY A 152 -11.19 13.08 1.44
N PRO A 153 -10.07 13.82 1.56
CA PRO A 153 -9.08 13.94 0.48
C PRO A 153 -8.59 12.59 -0.04
N LEU A 154 -8.43 11.60 0.84
CA LEU A 154 -7.96 10.26 0.45
C LEU A 154 -9.04 9.46 -0.30
N CYS A 155 -10.31 9.58 0.10
CA CYS A 155 -11.43 8.97 -0.64
C CYS A 155 -11.56 9.53 -2.05
N LYS A 156 -11.50 10.85 -2.20
CA LYS A 156 -11.58 11.50 -3.51
C LYS A 156 -10.52 10.97 -4.46
N LYS A 157 -9.28 10.80 -3.99
CA LYS A 157 -8.19 10.27 -4.80
C LYS A 157 -8.47 8.86 -5.33
N ILE A 158 -9.02 7.97 -4.50
CA ILE A 158 -9.37 6.61 -4.94
C ILE A 158 -10.49 6.65 -5.99
N ILE A 159 -11.48 7.52 -5.80
CA ILE A 159 -12.65 7.63 -6.70
C ILE A 159 -12.24 8.22 -8.06
N GLU A 160 -11.23 9.09 -8.09
CA GLU A 160 -10.69 9.69 -9.32
C GLU A 160 -9.97 8.67 -10.22
N TRP A 161 -9.47 7.57 -9.68
CA TRP A 161 -8.83 6.51 -10.46
C TRP A 161 -9.89 5.69 -11.22
N LYS A 162 -9.93 5.93 -12.52
CA LYS A 162 -10.90 5.30 -13.45
C LYS A 162 -10.25 4.18 -14.25
#